data_2dcf31af2564774463edab8d967fa5a6
#
_entry.id   2dcf31af2564774463edab8d967fa5a6
#
_cell.length_a   1.000
_cell.length_b   1.000
_cell.length_c   1.000
_cell.angle_alpha   90.00
_cell.angle_beta   90.00
_cell.angle_gamma   90.00
#
_symmetry.space_group_name_H-M   'P 1'
#
loop_
_entity.id
_entity.type
_entity.pdbx_description
1 polymer ?
#
loop_
_entity_poly.entity_id
_entity_poly.type
_entity_poly.pdbx_seq_one_letter_code
_entity_poly.pdbx_strand_id
1 'polypeptide(L)'
;MDLAKHIEDSIEWGGLEVSKLNQDILNIHGITSNKVRCFLNNICSIGGTYLEIGVFRGATFCSAIYGNDVYAIGIDNFASPNLMPMGVSQKLAAYLKQRLDVPPQEDFLNNVKRFGNTEQIDVYKGDYTTFDYTQLPKLDIVFYDGDTRFHDQYVTLKKIIPQFSERTILIMDDWNWNSGAIDQIIEEEGLVVTHRREVYTNGEDMESYWNGLGIFVIES
;
A
#
# COMPACT_ATOMS: atom_id res chain seq x y z
N MET A 1 -22.14 3.95 -1.76
CA MET A 1 -21.17 4.11 -2.87
C MET A 1 -20.95 2.76 -3.52
N ASP A 2 -20.81 2.72 -4.83
CA ASP A 2 -20.43 1.52 -5.59
C ASP A 2 -18.90 1.40 -5.59
N LEU A 3 -18.36 0.55 -4.71
CA LEU A 3 -16.90 0.39 -4.55
C LEU A 3 -16.26 -0.27 -5.79
N ALA A 4 -16.97 -1.18 -6.47
CA ALA A 4 -16.45 -1.81 -7.68
C ALA A 4 -16.21 -0.75 -8.77
N LYS A 5 -17.21 0.11 -9.01
CA LYS A 5 -17.04 1.22 -9.96
C LYS A 5 -15.94 2.18 -9.54
N HIS A 6 -15.83 2.51 -8.25
CA HIS A 6 -14.78 3.40 -7.74
C HIS A 6 -13.38 2.83 -7.98
N ILE A 7 -13.20 1.52 -7.80
CA ILE A 7 -11.93 0.83 -8.08
C ILE A 7 -11.58 0.92 -9.56
N GLU A 8 -12.53 0.59 -10.46
CA GLU A 8 -12.28 0.63 -11.90
C GLU A 8 -11.95 2.06 -12.38
N ASP A 9 -12.72 3.08 -11.94
CA ASP A 9 -12.44 4.48 -12.23
C ASP A 9 -11.04 4.90 -11.72
N SER A 10 -10.65 4.44 -10.51
CA SER A 10 -9.35 4.75 -9.91
C SER A 10 -8.19 4.10 -10.65
N ILE A 11 -8.39 2.88 -11.19
CA ILE A 11 -7.42 2.21 -12.06
C ILE A 11 -7.27 2.97 -13.38
N GLU A 12 -8.38 3.35 -14.01
CA GLU A 12 -8.34 4.09 -15.27
C GLU A 12 -7.61 5.43 -15.10
N TRP A 13 -7.99 6.23 -14.11
CA TRP A 13 -7.38 7.54 -13.86
C TRP A 13 -5.94 7.44 -13.35
N GLY A 14 -5.64 6.44 -12.51
CA GLY A 14 -4.26 6.14 -12.12
C GLY A 14 -3.38 5.79 -13.31
N GLY A 15 -3.91 5.00 -14.24
CA GLY A 15 -3.26 4.65 -15.51
C GLY A 15 -2.94 5.85 -16.39
N LEU A 16 -3.75 6.90 -16.30
CA LEU A 16 -3.55 8.20 -16.97
C LEU A 16 -2.76 9.21 -16.14
N GLU A 17 -2.30 8.82 -14.95
CA GLU A 17 -1.65 9.68 -13.95
C GLU A 17 -2.51 10.89 -13.54
N VAL A 18 -3.84 10.74 -13.56
CA VAL A 18 -4.80 11.77 -13.13
C VAL A 18 -5.15 11.54 -11.66
N SER A 19 -4.84 12.51 -10.81
CA SER A 19 -5.11 12.50 -9.38
C SER A 19 -4.95 13.91 -8.78
N LYS A 20 -5.04 14.04 -7.46
CA LYS A 20 -4.73 15.30 -6.75
C LYS A 20 -3.22 15.56 -6.60
N LEU A 21 -2.38 14.59 -6.93
CA LEU A 21 -0.93 14.65 -6.70
C LEU A 21 -0.29 15.72 -7.58
N ASN A 22 0.66 16.45 -6.99
CA ASN A 22 1.53 17.37 -7.71
C ASN A 22 2.97 16.82 -7.77
N GLN A 23 3.85 17.53 -8.49
CA GLN A 23 5.23 17.09 -8.67
C GLN A 23 6.01 16.97 -7.34
N ASP A 24 5.68 17.78 -6.34
CA ASP A 24 6.39 17.73 -5.05
C ASP A 24 6.14 16.41 -4.33
N ILE A 25 4.89 15.90 -4.34
CA ILE A 25 4.57 14.57 -3.82
C ILE A 25 5.26 13.51 -4.68
N LEU A 26 5.14 13.59 -6.00
CA LEU A 26 5.71 12.61 -6.92
C LEU A 26 7.26 12.53 -6.85
N ASN A 27 7.92 13.54 -6.31
CA ASN A 27 9.36 13.54 -6.05
C ASN A 27 9.77 12.82 -4.75
N ILE A 28 8.83 12.35 -3.92
CA ILE A 28 9.18 11.50 -2.78
C ILE A 28 9.81 10.22 -3.30
N HIS A 29 11.00 9.91 -2.78
CA HIS A 29 11.75 8.73 -3.17
C HIS A 29 11.07 7.44 -2.65
N GLY A 30 10.80 6.48 -3.53
CA GLY A 30 10.16 5.22 -3.18
C GLY A 30 10.33 4.16 -4.26
N ILE A 31 9.92 2.94 -3.98
CA ILE A 31 10.04 1.77 -4.88
C ILE A 31 8.64 1.51 -5.46
N THR A 32 8.18 2.40 -6.31
CA THR A 32 6.82 2.34 -6.89
C THR A 32 6.72 3.24 -8.11
N SER A 33 5.69 3.07 -8.93
CA SER A 33 5.40 3.92 -10.08
C SER A 33 4.45 5.08 -9.73
N ASN A 34 4.43 6.11 -10.59
CA ASN A 34 3.46 7.20 -10.45
C ASN A 34 2.01 6.70 -10.61
N LYS A 35 1.77 5.68 -11.43
CA LYS A 35 0.43 5.13 -11.64
C LYS A 35 -0.12 4.46 -10.39
N VAL A 36 0.70 3.69 -9.66
CA VAL A 36 0.30 3.15 -8.34
C VAL A 36 -0.02 4.28 -7.37
N ARG A 37 0.79 5.32 -7.33
CA ARG A 37 0.60 6.47 -6.44
C ARG A 37 -0.67 7.26 -6.76
N CYS A 38 -0.95 7.53 -8.05
CA CYS A 38 -2.19 8.16 -8.50
C CYS A 38 -3.42 7.29 -8.20
N PHE A 39 -3.32 5.97 -8.41
CA PHE A 39 -4.35 5.01 -8.05
C PHE A 39 -4.68 5.07 -6.56
N LEU A 40 -3.68 4.98 -5.68
CA LEU A 40 -3.87 5.05 -4.22
C LEU A 40 -4.50 6.38 -3.79
N ASN A 41 -4.07 7.49 -4.39
CA ASN A 41 -4.67 8.80 -4.14
C ASN A 41 -6.16 8.83 -4.51
N ASN A 42 -6.52 8.25 -5.66
CA ASN A 42 -7.91 8.18 -6.11
C ASN A 42 -8.74 7.24 -5.23
N ILE A 43 -8.24 6.05 -4.89
CA ILE A 43 -8.91 5.10 -3.98
C ILE A 43 -9.22 5.77 -2.64
N CYS A 44 -8.27 6.46 -2.04
CA CYS A 44 -8.43 7.13 -0.74
C CYS A 44 -9.35 8.36 -0.79
N SER A 45 -9.83 8.78 -1.98
CA SER A 45 -10.74 9.91 -2.11
C SER A 45 -12.13 9.70 -1.49
N ILE A 46 -12.48 8.46 -1.17
CA ILE A 46 -13.72 8.11 -0.45
C ILE A 46 -13.66 8.44 1.05
N GLY A 47 -12.48 8.73 1.59
CA GLY A 47 -12.29 8.93 3.03
C GLY A 47 -12.24 7.61 3.81
N GLY A 48 -12.38 7.70 5.14
CA GLY A 48 -12.35 6.56 6.05
C GLY A 48 -10.98 6.28 6.65
N THR A 49 -10.78 5.06 7.14
CA THR A 49 -9.52 4.62 7.76
C THR A 49 -8.66 3.86 6.76
N TYR A 50 -7.47 4.36 6.52
CA TYR A 50 -6.47 3.79 5.62
C TYR A 50 -5.32 3.16 6.42
N LEU A 51 -4.99 1.90 6.16
CA LEU A 51 -3.82 1.22 6.69
C LEU A 51 -2.85 0.89 5.56
N GLU A 52 -1.57 1.22 5.75
CA GLU A 52 -0.47 0.78 4.88
C GLU A 52 0.55 -0.05 5.67
N ILE A 53 0.85 -1.25 5.19
CA ILE A 53 1.92 -2.11 5.65
C ILE A 53 3.11 -1.94 4.71
N GLY A 54 4.26 -1.53 5.26
CA GLY A 54 5.45 -1.28 4.43
C GLY A 54 5.50 0.13 3.86
N VAL A 55 5.55 1.15 4.72
CA VAL A 55 5.52 2.56 4.29
C VAL A 55 6.86 3.08 3.77
N PHE A 56 7.97 2.43 4.09
CA PHE A 56 9.35 2.79 3.70
C PHE A 56 9.66 4.27 3.91
N ARG A 57 9.75 5.07 2.84
CA ARG A 57 10.00 6.51 2.86
C ARG A 57 8.72 7.35 2.63
N GLY A 58 7.57 6.70 2.50
CA GLY A 58 6.26 7.31 2.40
C GLY A 58 5.83 7.74 1.01
N ALA A 59 6.42 7.20 -0.06
CA ALA A 59 6.02 7.56 -1.42
C ALA A 59 4.55 7.19 -1.71
N THR A 60 4.12 5.99 -1.35
CA THR A 60 2.75 5.49 -1.45
C THR A 60 1.87 6.10 -0.38
N PHE A 61 2.30 6.06 0.87
CA PHE A 61 1.56 6.58 2.03
C PHE A 61 1.18 8.06 1.87
N CYS A 62 2.17 8.94 1.61
CA CYS A 62 1.90 10.35 1.41
C CYS A 62 1.04 10.61 0.17
N SER A 63 1.17 9.79 -0.87
CA SER A 63 0.31 9.89 -2.05
C SER A 63 -1.14 9.54 -1.73
N ALA A 64 -1.38 8.45 -1.00
CA ALA A 64 -2.72 8.03 -0.58
C ALA A 64 -3.45 9.14 0.19
N ILE A 65 -2.78 9.78 1.16
CA ILE A 65 -3.39 10.77 2.06
C ILE A 65 -3.46 12.19 1.48
N TYR A 66 -2.66 12.53 0.46
CA TYR A 66 -2.56 13.91 -0.03
C TYR A 66 -3.90 14.42 -0.59
N GLY A 67 -4.44 15.45 0.07
CA GLY A 67 -5.72 16.07 -0.31
C GLY A 67 -6.95 15.19 -0.07
N ASN A 68 -6.81 14.09 0.67
CA ASN A 68 -7.88 13.18 1.08
C ASN A 68 -8.17 13.34 2.58
N ASP A 69 -9.43 13.17 2.96
CA ASP A 69 -9.86 13.18 4.36
C ASP A 69 -9.89 11.72 4.87
N VAL A 70 -8.73 11.22 5.21
CA VAL A 70 -8.53 9.86 5.73
C VAL A 70 -7.80 9.89 7.07
N TYR A 71 -8.20 9.01 7.98
CA TYR A 71 -7.38 8.65 9.13
C TYR A 71 -6.40 7.57 8.70
N ALA A 72 -5.11 7.87 8.70
CA ALA A 72 -4.10 7.02 8.09
C ALA A 72 -3.19 6.36 9.14
N ILE A 73 -2.91 5.07 8.95
CA ILE A 73 -2.08 4.27 9.82
C ILE A 73 -0.97 3.64 8.99
N GLY A 74 0.30 3.88 9.39
CA GLY A 74 1.46 3.29 8.75
C GLY A 74 2.19 2.34 9.69
N ILE A 75 2.51 1.13 9.23
CA ILE A 75 3.29 0.15 9.99
C ILE A 75 4.52 -0.26 9.18
N ASP A 76 5.72 -0.08 9.76
CA ASP A 76 7.00 -0.44 9.13
C ASP A 76 8.06 -0.68 10.20
N ASN A 77 8.99 -1.58 9.95
CA ASN A 77 10.17 -1.75 10.80
C ASN A 77 11.25 -0.71 10.49
N PHE A 78 11.11 0.01 9.36
CA PHE A 78 12.05 0.98 8.81
C PHE A 78 13.48 0.43 8.63
N ALA A 79 13.58 -0.87 8.38
CA ALA A 79 14.86 -1.46 8.01
C ALA A 79 15.31 -0.92 6.64
N SER A 80 16.60 -0.65 6.51
CA SER A 80 17.14 -0.34 5.19
C SER A 80 17.01 -1.57 4.30
N PRO A 81 16.52 -1.43 3.07
CA PRO A 81 16.37 -2.57 2.18
C PRO A 81 17.73 -3.21 1.93
N ASN A 82 17.81 -4.52 2.17
CA ASN A 82 18.99 -5.28 1.81
C ASN A 82 18.95 -5.59 0.30
N LEU A 83 19.56 -4.74 -0.50
CA LEU A 83 19.51 -4.79 -1.95
C LEU A 83 20.11 -6.05 -2.58
N MET A 84 20.91 -6.80 -1.83
CA MET A 84 21.64 -7.97 -2.35
C MET A 84 20.76 -9.22 -2.54
N PRO A 85 19.82 -9.54 -1.65
CA PRO A 85 18.94 -10.71 -1.82
C PRO A 85 17.69 -10.45 -2.67
N MET A 86 17.35 -9.19 -2.98
CA MET A 86 16.06 -8.86 -3.60
C MET A 86 16.00 -9.16 -5.11
N GLY A 87 17.12 -9.53 -5.74
CA GLY A 87 17.13 -9.78 -7.18
C GLY A 87 16.76 -8.57 -8.05
N VAL A 88 16.78 -7.36 -7.46
CA VAL A 88 16.39 -6.12 -8.14
C VAL A 88 17.29 -5.81 -9.33
N SER A 89 16.75 -5.18 -10.36
CA SER A 89 17.53 -4.75 -11.51
C SER A 89 18.67 -3.79 -11.12
N GLN A 90 19.72 -3.74 -11.96
CA GLN A 90 20.82 -2.80 -11.73
C GLN A 90 20.36 -1.34 -11.70
N LYS A 91 19.34 -0.99 -12.51
CA LYS A 91 18.72 0.34 -12.54
C LYS A 91 18.07 0.68 -11.21
N LEU A 92 17.26 -0.23 -10.67
CA LEU A 92 16.61 -0.05 -9.38
C LEU A 92 17.63 0.00 -8.23
N ALA A 93 18.62 -0.89 -8.23
CA ALA A 93 19.70 -0.84 -7.23
C ALA A 93 20.45 0.50 -7.24
N ALA A 94 20.76 1.05 -8.42
CA ALA A 94 21.40 2.36 -8.56
C ALA A 94 20.52 3.50 -8.04
N TYR A 95 19.19 3.45 -8.30
CA TYR A 95 18.22 4.40 -7.81
C TYR A 95 18.14 4.39 -6.27
N LEU A 96 18.04 3.20 -5.68
CA LEU A 96 17.95 3.04 -4.22
C LEU A 96 19.23 3.53 -3.50
N LYS A 97 20.41 3.36 -4.12
CA LYS A 97 21.69 3.83 -3.56
C LYS A 97 21.78 5.36 -3.41
N GLN A 98 20.97 6.14 -4.12
CA GLN A 98 21.05 7.61 -4.08
C GLN A 98 20.62 8.20 -2.74
N ARG A 99 19.92 7.44 -1.87
CA ARG A 99 19.42 7.93 -0.58
C ARG A 99 19.74 7.00 0.60
N LEU A 100 20.80 6.19 0.48
CA LEU A 100 21.20 5.29 1.57
C LEU A 100 21.76 6.05 2.78
N ASP A 101 22.16 7.32 2.61
CA ASP A 101 22.67 8.21 3.64
C ASP A 101 21.60 8.72 4.61
N VAL A 102 20.30 8.67 4.19
CA VAL A 102 19.18 9.10 5.03
C VAL A 102 18.40 7.86 5.50
N PRO A 103 18.22 7.68 6.83
CA PRO A 103 17.41 6.57 7.35
C PRO A 103 15.98 6.63 6.81
N PRO A 104 15.36 5.48 6.41
CA PRO A 104 13.99 5.46 5.87
C PRO A 104 12.96 6.13 6.79
N GLN A 105 13.03 5.87 8.09
CA GLN A 105 12.13 6.45 9.09
C GLN A 105 12.21 7.98 9.14
N GLU A 106 13.40 8.54 9.07
CA GLU A 106 13.59 10.00 9.08
C GLU A 106 12.98 10.65 7.84
N ASP A 107 13.23 10.08 6.66
CA ASP A 107 12.63 10.53 5.40
C ASP A 107 11.11 10.45 5.46
N PHE A 108 10.57 9.31 5.94
CA PHE A 108 9.14 9.11 6.10
C PHE A 108 8.50 10.19 6.98
N LEU A 109 9.02 10.40 8.17
CA LEU A 109 8.47 11.39 9.12
C LEU A 109 8.54 12.82 8.57
N ASN A 110 9.63 13.16 7.85
CA ASN A 110 9.75 14.45 7.18
C ASN A 110 8.72 14.62 6.06
N ASN A 111 8.47 13.57 5.27
CA ASN A 111 7.47 13.58 4.21
C ASN A 111 6.05 13.67 4.76
N VAL A 112 5.71 12.90 5.78
CA VAL A 112 4.41 12.97 6.48
C VAL A 112 4.18 14.38 7.06
N LYS A 113 5.17 14.95 7.72
CA LYS A 113 5.07 16.33 8.27
C LYS A 113 4.86 17.38 7.17
N ARG A 114 5.44 17.17 5.99
CA ARG A 114 5.33 18.12 4.86
C ARG A 114 4.00 18.01 4.12
N PHE A 115 3.44 16.83 3.99
CA PHE A 115 2.36 16.54 3.05
C PHE A 115 1.09 15.98 3.69
N GLY A 116 1.14 15.58 4.95
CA GLY A 116 0.01 15.02 5.67
C GLY A 116 -0.57 15.95 6.74
N ASN A 117 -1.78 15.63 7.19
CA ASN A 117 -2.33 16.18 8.42
C ASN A 117 -1.92 15.27 9.57
N THR A 118 -0.89 15.65 10.33
CA THR A 118 -0.30 14.82 11.39
C THR A 118 -1.27 14.49 12.54
N GLU A 119 -2.40 15.21 12.68
CA GLU A 119 -3.43 14.90 13.67
C GLU A 119 -4.30 13.69 13.28
N GLN A 120 -4.25 13.29 12.01
CA GLN A 120 -4.99 12.16 11.45
C GLN A 120 -4.06 10.99 11.05
N ILE A 121 -2.83 10.95 11.58
CA ILE A 121 -1.83 9.97 11.16
C ILE A 121 -1.20 9.30 12.38
N ASP A 122 -1.32 7.97 12.45
CA ASP A 122 -0.59 7.13 13.38
C ASP A 122 0.51 6.35 12.66
N VAL A 123 1.67 6.27 13.31
CA VAL A 123 2.82 5.54 12.77
C VAL A 123 3.36 4.57 13.82
N TYR A 124 3.41 3.31 13.46
CA TYR A 124 3.93 2.25 14.32
C TYR A 124 5.22 1.68 13.75
N LYS A 125 6.31 1.79 14.52
CA LYS A 125 7.57 1.15 14.19
C LYS A 125 7.60 -0.25 14.75
N GLY A 126 7.59 -1.25 13.88
CA GLY A 126 7.65 -2.65 14.30
C GLY A 126 7.51 -3.65 13.15
N ASP A 127 7.62 -4.89 13.50
CA ASP A 127 7.39 -6.01 12.60
C ASP A 127 5.88 -6.25 12.46
N TYR A 128 5.35 -6.04 11.25
CA TYR A 128 3.93 -6.18 10.94
C TYR A 128 3.42 -7.61 11.14
N THR A 129 4.25 -8.64 11.07
CA THR A 129 3.83 -10.02 11.30
C THR A 129 3.53 -10.30 12.78
N THR A 130 4.12 -9.53 13.68
CA THR A 130 3.94 -9.65 15.14
C THR A 130 3.11 -8.55 15.76
N PHE A 131 2.77 -7.51 14.99
CA PHE A 131 1.98 -6.38 15.47
C PHE A 131 0.61 -6.81 16.01
N ASP A 132 0.13 -6.12 17.05
CA ASP A 132 -1.21 -6.31 17.61
C ASP A 132 -2.22 -5.40 16.91
N TYR A 133 -2.91 -5.94 15.92
CA TYR A 133 -3.91 -5.20 15.15
C TYR A 133 -5.20 -4.94 15.90
N THR A 134 -5.44 -5.59 17.06
CA THR A 134 -6.68 -5.39 17.84
C THR A 134 -6.81 -3.99 18.42
N GLN A 135 -5.72 -3.26 18.51
CA GLN A 135 -5.70 -1.86 18.95
C GLN A 135 -6.12 -0.85 17.87
N LEU A 136 -6.20 -1.28 16.61
CA LEU A 136 -6.56 -0.42 15.49
C LEU A 136 -8.09 -0.23 15.40
N PRO A 137 -8.55 0.93 14.89
CA PRO A 137 -9.95 1.10 14.53
C PRO A 137 -10.35 0.16 13.38
N LYS A 138 -11.64 0.18 13.01
CA LYS A 138 -12.10 -0.51 11.81
C LYS A 138 -11.46 0.11 10.57
N LEU A 139 -11.08 -0.75 9.62
CA LEU A 139 -10.29 -0.40 8.43
C LEU A 139 -11.19 -0.42 7.19
N ASP A 140 -11.21 0.68 6.46
CA ASP A 140 -11.99 0.82 5.22
C ASP A 140 -11.13 0.53 3.98
N ILE A 141 -9.83 0.87 4.04
CA ILE A 141 -8.88 0.66 2.95
C ILE A 141 -7.58 0.12 3.55
N VAL A 142 -7.09 -0.98 3.00
CA VAL A 142 -5.81 -1.59 3.40
C VAL A 142 -4.92 -1.73 2.19
N PHE A 143 -3.71 -1.19 2.24
CA PHE A 143 -2.66 -1.41 1.27
C PHE A 143 -1.55 -2.25 1.91
N TYR A 144 -1.39 -3.47 1.42
CA TYR A 144 -0.33 -4.38 1.85
C TYR A 144 0.83 -4.30 0.86
N ASP A 145 1.92 -3.70 1.29
CA ASP A 145 3.20 -3.55 0.58
C ASP A 145 4.33 -4.13 1.46
N GLY A 146 4.07 -5.27 2.06
CA GLY A 146 5.03 -6.05 2.86
C GLY A 146 5.72 -7.12 2.01
N ASP A 147 6.33 -8.11 2.68
CA ASP A 147 6.99 -9.23 2.01
C ASP A 147 5.99 -10.09 1.22
N THR A 148 6.39 -10.54 0.03
CA THR A 148 5.56 -11.38 -0.86
C THR A 148 5.53 -12.86 -0.47
N ARG A 149 6.32 -13.28 0.53
CA ARG A 149 6.33 -14.67 1.00
C ARG A 149 4.97 -15.06 1.59
N PHE A 150 4.53 -16.27 1.24
CA PHE A 150 3.25 -16.81 1.70
C PHE A 150 3.05 -16.68 3.21
N HIS A 151 4.03 -17.09 4.02
CA HIS A 151 3.93 -17.07 5.48
C HIS A 151 3.66 -15.66 6.02
N ASP A 152 4.39 -14.67 5.53
CA ASP A 152 4.29 -13.30 6.04
C ASP A 152 2.96 -12.63 5.64
N GLN A 153 2.52 -12.84 4.39
CA GLN A 153 1.20 -12.42 3.95
C GLN A 153 0.10 -13.10 4.73
N TYR A 154 0.16 -14.44 4.87
CA TYR A 154 -0.86 -15.22 5.56
C TYR A 154 -1.02 -14.79 7.03
N VAL A 155 0.08 -14.75 7.79
CA VAL A 155 0.04 -14.39 9.22
C VAL A 155 -0.46 -12.96 9.42
N THR A 156 -0.03 -12.04 8.56
CA THR A 156 -0.41 -10.63 8.65
C THR A 156 -1.88 -10.43 8.30
N LEU A 157 -2.35 -10.97 7.18
CA LEU A 157 -3.74 -10.84 6.75
C LEU A 157 -4.72 -11.48 7.72
N LYS A 158 -4.41 -12.66 8.28
CA LYS A 158 -5.23 -13.32 9.33
C LYS A 158 -5.43 -12.43 10.56
N LYS A 159 -4.47 -11.55 10.87
CA LYS A 159 -4.56 -10.62 12.00
C LYS A 159 -5.28 -9.32 11.63
N ILE A 160 -5.18 -8.86 10.38
CA ILE A 160 -5.78 -7.60 9.92
C ILE A 160 -7.27 -7.78 9.62
N ILE A 161 -7.68 -8.88 9.01
CA ILE A 161 -9.05 -9.13 8.54
C ILE A 161 -10.10 -8.93 9.66
N PRO A 162 -9.89 -9.34 10.92
CA PRO A 162 -10.84 -9.05 12.00
C PRO A 162 -11.07 -7.55 12.27
N GLN A 163 -10.19 -6.67 11.77
CA GLN A 163 -10.33 -5.21 11.86
C GLN A 163 -11.03 -4.59 10.64
N PHE A 164 -11.41 -5.37 9.65
CA PHE A 164 -12.14 -4.84 8.49
C PHE A 164 -13.48 -4.21 8.89
N SER A 165 -13.85 -3.13 8.21
CA SER A 165 -15.19 -2.55 8.23
C SER A 165 -16.19 -3.50 7.57
N GLU A 166 -17.49 -3.16 7.55
CA GLU A 166 -18.51 -3.95 6.83
C GLU A 166 -18.12 -4.24 5.37
N ARG A 167 -17.42 -3.28 4.75
CA ARG A 167 -16.85 -3.42 3.40
C ARG A 167 -15.48 -2.76 3.37
N THR A 168 -14.45 -3.54 3.10
CA THR A 168 -13.06 -3.08 3.06
C THR A 168 -12.48 -3.28 1.66
N ILE A 169 -11.78 -2.28 1.16
CA ILE A 169 -10.93 -2.40 -0.03
C ILE A 169 -9.56 -2.89 0.44
N LEU A 170 -9.22 -4.13 0.12
CA LEU A 170 -7.89 -4.68 0.32
C LEU A 170 -7.10 -4.59 -0.99
N ILE A 171 -5.92 -3.99 -0.94
CA ILE A 171 -5.00 -3.85 -2.06
C ILE A 171 -3.70 -4.55 -1.70
N MET A 172 -3.27 -5.47 -2.55
CA MET A 172 -2.00 -6.21 -2.42
C MET A 172 -1.06 -5.68 -3.49
N ASP A 173 0.10 -5.15 -3.08
CA ASP A 173 1.18 -4.81 -4.03
C ASP A 173 1.94 -6.06 -4.49
N ASP A 174 2.84 -5.89 -5.45
CA ASP A 174 3.68 -6.97 -5.99
C ASP A 174 2.88 -8.18 -6.49
N TRP A 175 1.68 -7.97 -7.06
CA TRP A 175 0.73 -9.03 -7.42
C TRP A 175 1.27 -10.01 -8.46
N ASN A 176 2.26 -9.61 -9.26
CA ASN A 176 2.95 -10.53 -10.19
C ASN A 176 3.58 -11.73 -9.46
N TRP A 177 3.88 -11.58 -8.18
CA TRP A 177 4.46 -12.62 -7.31
C TRP A 177 3.49 -13.05 -6.20
N ASN A 178 2.18 -12.98 -6.49
CA ASN A 178 1.16 -13.39 -5.53
C ASN A 178 1.44 -14.81 -5.01
N SER A 179 1.53 -14.92 -3.69
CA SER A 179 1.81 -16.19 -3.00
C SER A 179 0.61 -17.13 -2.89
N GLY A 180 -0.61 -16.64 -3.18
CA GLY A 180 -1.86 -17.35 -2.93
C GLY A 180 -2.36 -17.27 -1.48
N ALA A 181 -1.69 -16.53 -0.60
CA ALA A 181 -2.08 -16.44 0.82
C ALA A 181 -3.49 -15.86 1.00
N ILE A 182 -3.85 -14.81 0.27
CA ILE A 182 -5.19 -14.21 0.35
C ILE A 182 -6.27 -15.18 -0.15
N ASP A 183 -6.01 -15.93 -1.22
CA ASP A 183 -6.98 -16.90 -1.76
C ASP A 183 -7.26 -18.01 -0.74
N GLN A 184 -6.22 -18.51 -0.08
CA GLN A 184 -6.38 -19.50 0.98
C GLN A 184 -7.19 -18.95 2.16
N ILE A 185 -6.93 -17.71 2.59
CA ILE A 185 -7.66 -17.07 3.69
C ILE A 185 -9.13 -16.86 3.33
N ILE A 186 -9.43 -16.41 2.11
CA ILE A 186 -10.81 -16.26 1.63
C ILE A 186 -11.56 -17.58 1.75
N GLU A 187 -10.95 -18.70 1.35
CA GLU A 187 -11.55 -20.03 1.46
C GLU A 187 -11.72 -20.47 2.91
N GLU A 188 -10.68 -20.35 3.74
CA GLU A 188 -10.67 -20.79 5.14
C GLU A 188 -11.64 -20.03 6.03
N GLU A 189 -11.74 -18.69 5.85
CA GLU A 189 -12.59 -17.82 6.66
C GLU A 189 -13.99 -17.63 6.05
N GLY A 190 -14.22 -18.15 4.85
CA GLY A 190 -15.50 -17.98 4.14
C GLY A 190 -15.80 -16.51 3.83
N LEU A 191 -14.78 -15.71 3.51
CA LEU A 191 -14.94 -14.28 3.25
C LEU A 191 -15.74 -14.02 1.97
N VAL A 192 -16.65 -13.06 2.02
CA VAL A 192 -17.44 -12.66 0.85
C VAL A 192 -16.66 -11.61 0.07
N VAL A 193 -16.16 -11.99 -1.10
CA VAL A 193 -15.49 -11.07 -2.04
C VAL A 193 -16.50 -10.61 -3.08
N THR A 194 -16.92 -9.34 -3.00
CA THR A 194 -17.95 -8.77 -3.89
C THR A 194 -17.36 -8.14 -5.15
N HIS A 195 -16.07 -7.83 -5.13
CA HIS A 195 -15.30 -7.40 -6.31
C HIS A 195 -13.87 -7.88 -6.20
N ARG A 196 -13.31 -8.32 -7.32
CA ARG A 196 -11.88 -8.70 -7.44
C ARG A 196 -11.34 -8.16 -8.76
N ARG A 197 -10.24 -7.44 -8.69
CA ARG A 197 -9.52 -6.93 -9.85
C ARG A 197 -8.04 -7.24 -9.72
N GLU A 198 -7.45 -7.79 -10.75
CA GLU A 198 -6.04 -8.11 -10.84
C GLU A 198 -5.40 -7.32 -11.98
N VAL A 199 -4.32 -6.64 -11.69
CA VAL A 199 -3.52 -5.87 -12.65
C VAL A 199 -2.15 -6.50 -12.70
N TYR A 200 -1.80 -7.12 -13.81
CA TYR A 200 -0.48 -7.69 -14.05
C TYR A 200 0.37 -6.76 -14.91
N THR A 201 1.68 -6.79 -14.69
CA THR A 201 2.66 -5.97 -15.39
C THR A 201 3.88 -6.80 -15.80
N ASN A 202 4.85 -6.16 -16.46
CA ASN A 202 6.12 -6.82 -16.80
C ASN A 202 7.13 -6.87 -15.62
N GLY A 203 6.76 -6.32 -14.45
CA GLY A 203 7.63 -6.21 -13.27
C GLY A 203 8.63 -5.05 -13.35
N GLU A 204 8.89 -4.40 -12.21
CA GLU A 204 9.70 -3.17 -12.09
C GLU A 204 9.37 -2.11 -13.16
N ASP A 205 8.10 -2.07 -13.55
CA ASP A 205 7.64 -1.25 -14.67
C ASP A 205 7.14 0.12 -14.18
N MET A 206 8.03 1.12 -14.24
CA MET A 206 7.73 2.49 -13.86
C MET A 206 6.67 3.17 -14.74
N GLU A 207 6.41 2.64 -15.94
CA GLU A 207 5.43 3.17 -16.90
C GLU A 207 4.05 2.50 -16.76
N SER A 208 3.92 1.55 -15.82
CA SER A 208 2.67 0.88 -15.52
C SER A 208 2.44 0.78 -14.01
N TYR A 209 1.67 -0.21 -13.56
CA TYR A 209 1.38 -0.46 -12.14
C TYR A 209 2.49 -1.26 -11.45
N TRP A 210 3.75 -0.85 -11.63
CA TRP A 210 4.93 -1.41 -10.97
C TRP A 210 5.02 -2.95 -11.14
N ASN A 211 4.80 -3.70 -10.09
CA ASN A 211 4.82 -5.18 -10.07
C ASN A 211 3.40 -5.78 -10.05
N GLY A 212 2.40 -4.97 -10.40
CA GLY A 212 1.01 -5.40 -10.40
C GLY A 212 0.29 -5.19 -9.07
N LEU A 213 -1.04 -5.19 -9.13
CA LEU A 213 -1.93 -5.00 -7.99
C LEU A 213 -3.02 -6.07 -7.95
N GLY A 214 -3.27 -6.65 -6.77
CA GLY A 214 -4.46 -7.42 -6.47
C GLY A 214 -5.41 -6.57 -5.63
N ILE A 215 -6.66 -6.40 -6.05
CA ILE A 215 -7.61 -5.50 -5.41
C ILE A 215 -8.89 -6.27 -5.12
N PHE A 216 -9.37 -6.20 -3.89
CA PHE A 216 -10.52 -6.95 -3.39
C PHE A 216 -11.46 -6.03 -2.63
N VAL A 217 -12.77 -6.17 -2.84
CA VAL A 217 -13.78 -5.67 -1.90
C VAL A 217 -14.26 -6.87 -1.08
N ILE A 218 -13.98 -6.82 0.21
CA ILE A 218 -14.31 -7.88 1.16
C ILE A 218 -15.43 -7.37 2.08
N GLU A 219 -16.49 -8.14 2.18
CA GLU A 219 -17.60 -7.91 3.11
C GLU A 219 -17.43 -8.81 4.34
N SER A 220 -17.53 -8.24 5.54
CA SER A 220 -17.38 -8.91 6.85
C SER A 220 -18.71 -9.05 7.57
#